data_398dae33ebc9591d51797b95be6751ed
#
_entry.id   398dae33ebc9591d51797b95be6751ed
#
_cell.length_a   1.000
_cell.length_b   1.000
_cell.length_c   1.000
_cell.angle_alpha   90.00
_cell.angle_beta   90.00
_cell.angle_gamma   90.00
#
_symmetry.space_group_name_H-M   'P 1'
#
loop_
_entity.id
_entity.type
_entity.pdbx_description
1 polymer ?
#
loop_
_entity_poly.entity_id
_entity_poly.type
_entity_poly.pdbx_seq_one_letter_code
_entity_poly.pdbx_strand_id
1 'polypeptide(L)'
;MAVDAVEKIPVFQPNEGFDAIPMWVADMNFATAPAVTEAIRKRLEHPLFGYFMTSDEYFDSIIRWQERRNGVTGLEKEHIGYENGVLGGLMSALAAVCARGDNVLVHSPTYIGFTRSIENGGYHVITSPLKPDRYGVQRMDFFDMETKIKRNDIRAVVFCSPHNPTGRVWEQEELEQFMDMARRLNVTVISDEIWSDLTLRGHRHIPLQSVSDDARQRTVALYAPSKTFNLAGLIGSYHIVYNETLHKRMKKESSLSHYNSMNVLSMHALIGAYSDEGSQWVDELREVLTENVKYACRFIRKNLPGVSVQQPEGTYMLFLDCEEYCRRSGRTLDEVKKAGYEVGVVWQDGRPFHGAHHIRMNLALPMEKVVIAMDRLKEYVFI
;
A
#
# COMPACT_ATOMS: atom_id res chain seq x y z
N MET A 1 4.15 -14.53 4.99
CA MET A 1 5.30 -14.65 4.06
C MET A 1 6.57 -14.10 4.67
N ALA A 2 6.55 -12.90 5.25
CA ALA A 2 7.75 -12.30 5.82
C ALA A 2 8.47 -13.22 6.82
N VAL A 3 7.74 -13.75 7.78
CA VAL A 3 8.28 -14.62 8.83
C VAL A 3 8.45 -16.06 8.33
N ASP A 4 7.39 -16.65 7.76
CA ASP A 4 7.39 -18.10 7.46
C ASP A 4 8.31 -18.51 6.30
N ALA A 5 8.63 -17.58 5.41
CA ALA A 5 9.43 -17.88 4.21
C ALA A 5 10.88 -17.38 4.29
N VAL A 6 11.20 -16.48 5.22
CA VAL A 6 12.52 -15.85 5.27
C VAL A 6 13.65 -16.87 5.40
N GLU A 7 13.46 -17.88 6.25
CA GLU A 7 14.43 -18.95 6.47
C GLU A 7 14.52 -19.96 5.32
N LYS A 8 13.54 -19.97 4.41
CA LYS A 8 13.47 -20.91 3.29
C LYS A 8 14.07 -20.34 2.00
N ILE A 9 14.41 -19.06 1.98
CA ILE A 9 14.94 -18.36 0.80
C ILE A 9 16.46 -18.28 0.93
N PRO A 10 17.25 -19.01 0.09
CA PRO A 10 18.69 -19.13 0.26
C PRO A 10 19.45 -17.80 0.33
N VAL A 11 19.02 -16.80 -0.44
CA VAL A 11 19.69 -15.49 -0.47
C VAL A 11 19.51 -14.69 0.83
N PHE A 12 18.56 -15.07 1.69
CA PHE A 12 18.26 -14.41 2.95
C PHE A 12 18.89 -15.10 4.15
N GLN A 13 19.66 -16.16 3.92
CA GLN A 13 20.33 -16.86 5.02
C GLN A 13 21.47 -16.02 5.59
N PRO A 14 21.45 -15.66 6.88
CA PRO A 14 22.50 -14.90 7.51
C PRO A 14 23.74 -15.77 7.77
N ASN A 15 24.86 -15.10 8.02
CA ASN A 15 26.07 -15.75 8.52
C ASN A 15 25.84 -16.35 9.92
N GLU A 16 26.71 -17.28 10.32
CA GLU A 16 26.68 -17.87 11.66
C GLU A 16 26.72 -16.79 12.75
N GLY A 17 25.88 -16.93 13.74
CA GLY A 17 25.74 -15.97 14.85
C GLY A 17 24.65 -14.92 14.66
N PHE A 18 24.00 -14.87 13.51
CA PHE A 18 22.87 -13.95 13.26
C PHE A 18 21.58 -14.71 12.98
N ASP A 19 20.48 -14.26 13.56
CA ASP A 19 19.12 -14.66 13.20
C ASP A 19 18.54 -13.73 12.13
N ALA A 20 17.64 -14.25 11.29
CA ALA A 20 16.97 -13.45 10.27
C ALA A 20 15.88 -12.55 10.86
N ILE A 21 15.93 -11.26 10.56
CA ILE A 21 14.91 -10.27 10.91
C ILE A 21 14.18 -9.88 9.62
N PRO A 22 12.91 -10.31 9.42
CA PRO A 22 12.19 -10.11 8.18
C PRO A 22 11.64 -8.68 8.07
N MET A 23 12.29 -7.85 7.26
CA MET A 23 11.96 -6.44 7.01
C MET A 23 11.73 -6.15 5.51
N TRP A 24 11.29 -7.11 4.73
CA TRP A 24 11.26 -7.05 3.26
C TRP A 24 9.88 -6.83 2.64
N VAL A 25 8.96 -7.79 2.73
CA VAL A 25 7.60 -7.66 2.19
C VAL A 25 6.70 -6.83 3.10
N ALA A 26 5.59 -6.36 2.55
CA ALA A 26 4.58 -5.59 3.28
C ALA A 26 3.62 -6.51 4.06
N ASP A 27 4.19 -7.39 4.90
CA ASP A 27 3.51 -8.20 5.91
C ASP A 27 4.01 -7.80 7.29
N MET A 28 3.20 -7.97 8.32
CA MET A 28 3.62 -7.67 9.69
C MET A 28 4.24 -8.88 10.38
N ASN A 29 5.11 -8.63 11.34
CA ASN A 29 5.60 -9.63 12.29
C ASN A 29 4.71 -9.66 13.56
N PHE A 30 3.51 -9.10 13.50
CA PHE A 30 2.50 -9.14 14.53
C PHE A 30 1.39 -10.11 14.15
N ALA A 31 0.77 -10.75 15.16
CA ALA A 31 -0.49 -11.45 14.96
C ALA A 31 -1.57 -10.46 14.50
N THR A 32 -2.55 -10.95 13.75
CA THR A 32 -3.75 -10.15 13.43
C THR A 32 -4.59 -9.87 14.69
N ALA A 33 -5.54 -8.93 14.59
CA ALA A 33 -6.44 -8.61 15.68
C ALA A 33 -7.21 -9.85 16.16
N PRO A 34 -7.38 -10.06 17.49
CA PRO A 34 -8.14 -11.19 18.03
C PRO A 34 -9.56 -11.30 17.47
N ALA A 35 -10.23 -10.17 17.22
CA ALA A 35 -11.56 -10.13 16.63
C ALA A 35 -11.64 -10.81 15.24
N VAL A 36 -10.56 -10.74 14.45
CA VAL A 36 -10.47 -11.44 13.16
C VAL A 36 -10.48 -12.96 13.33
N THR A 37 -9.63 -13.46 14.22
CA THR A 37 -9.53 -14.92 14.46
C THR A 37 -10.79 -15.46 15.11
N GLU A 38 -11.46 -14.67 15.96
CA GLU A 38 -12.74 -15.03 16.56
C GLU A 38 -13.86 -15.12 15.52
N ALA A 39 -13.96 -14.14 14.61
CA ALA A 39 -14.97 -14.17 13.55
C ALA A 39 -14.79 -15.38 12.61
N ILE A 40 -13.54 -15.72 12.28
CA ILE A 40 -13.21 -16.93 11.50
C ILE A 40 -13.60 -18.18 12.29
N ARG A 41 -13.23 -18.28 13.58
CA ARG A 41 -13.54 -19.45 14.42
C ARG A 41 -15.05 -19.68 14.52
N LYS A 42 -15.83 -18.64 14.75
CA LYS A 42 -17.29 -18.70 14.76
C LYS A 42 -17.86 -19.21 13.43
N ARG A 43 -17.27 -18.78 12.30
CA ARG A 43 -17.67 -19.29 10.98
C ARG A 43 -17.37 -20.78 10.80
N LEU A 44 -16.28 -21.29 11.38
CA LEU A 44 -15.92 -22.71 11.32
C LEU A 44 -16.87 -23.64 12.09
N GLU A 45 -17.66 -23.12 13.04
CA GLU A 45 -18.71 -23.87 13.73
C GLU A 45 -19.82 -24.33 12.76
N HIS A 46 -19.94 -23.69 11.59
CA HIS A 46 -20.76 -24.10 10.48
C HIS A 46 -19.90 -24.64 9.34
N PRO A 47 -19.49 -25.93 9.34
CA PRO A 47 -18.45 -26.46 8.47
C PRO A 47 -18.95 -26.78 7.06
N LEU A 48 -19.82 -25.97 6.50
CA LEU A 48 -20.27 -26.05 5.11
C LEU A 48 -19.63 -24.93 4.30
N PHE A 49 -18.75 -25.31 3.37
CA PHE A 49 -17.96 -24.38 2.53
C PHE A 49 -18.45 -24.40 1.06
N GLY A 50 -19.74 -24.65 0.85
CA GLY A 50 -20.37 -24.56 -0.46
C GLY A 50 -20.60 -23.11 -0.92
N TYR A 51 -21.43 -22.95 -1.94
CA TYR A 51 -21.82 -21.61 -2.39
C TYR A 51 -22.51 -20.82 -1.27
N PHE A 52 -22.25 -19.51 -1.22
CA PHE A 52 -22.83 -18.63 -0.22
C PHE A 52 -23.18 -17.27 -0.85
N MET A 53 -24.02 -16.52 -0.18
CA MET A 53 -24.30 -15.13 -0.54
C MET A 53 -23.53 -14.20 0.39
N THR A 54 -23.03 -13.09 -0.15
CA THR A 54 -22.43 -12.02 0.66
C THR A 54 -23.49 -11.47 1.62
N SER A 55 -23.19 -11.45 2.90
CA SER A 55 -24.11 -10.99 3.94
C SER A 55 -24.25 -9.46 3.94
N ASP A 56 -25.39 -8.95 4.41
CA ASP A 56 -25.57 -7.52 4.63
C ASP A 56 -24.58 -7.00 5.66
N GLU A 57 -24.24 -7.78 6.68
CA GLU A 57 -23.25 -7.44 7.70
C GLU A 57 -21.87 -7.12 7.10
N TYR A 58 -21.49 -7.77 6.00
CA TYR A 58 -20.24 -7.44 5.29
C TYR A 58 -20.26 -6.00 4.76
N PHE A 59 -21.34 -5.60 4.09
CA PHE A 59 -21.48 -4.24 3.55
C PHE A 59 -21.61 -3.20 4.67
N ASP A 60 -22.43 -3.50 5.68
CA ASP A 60 -22.62 -2.64 6.86
C ASP A 60 -21.29 -2.42 7.61
N SER A 61 -20.45 -3.45 7.71
CA SER A 61 -19.12 -3.33 8.33
C SER A 61 -18.22 -2.36 7.55
N ILE A 62 -18.23 -2.44 6.21
CA ILE A 62 -17.48 -1.52 5.35
C ILE A 62 -18.03 -0.09 5.50
N ILE A 63 -19.34 0.11 5.44
CA ILE A 63 -19.97 1.42 5.55
C ILE A 63 -19.61 2.08 6.88
N ARG A 64 -19.82 1.36 8.00
CA ARG A 64 -19.47 1.86 9.35
C ARG A 64 -17.98 2.15 9.49
N TRP A 65 -17.10 1.30 8.91
CA TRP A 65 -15.65 1.51 8.93
C TRP A 65 -15.25 2.79 8.21
N GLN A 66 -15.76 2.98 6.98
CA GLN A 66 -15.48 4.16 6.17
C GLN A 66 -16.01 5.44 6.81
N GLU A 67 -17.19 5.40 7.42
CA GLU A 67 -17.74 6.53 8.15
C GLU A 67 -16.86 6.88 9.37
N ARG A 68 -16.55 5.90 10.22
CA ARG A 68 -15.81 6.09 11.46
C ARG A 68 -14.36 6.52 11.23
N ARG A 69 -13.65 5.82 10.35
CA ARG A 69 -12.21 6.01 10.16
C ARG A 69 -11.88 7.13 9.18
N ASN A 70 -12.65 7.23 8.13
CA ASN A 70 -12.39 8.12 7.02
C ASN A 70 -13.38 9.28 6.90
N GLY A 71 -14.46 9.30 7.69
CA GLY A 71 -15.48 10.35 7.65
C GLY A 71 -16.33 10.33 6.37
N VAL A 72 -16.39 9.20 5.69
CA VAL A 72 -17.16 9.03 4.45
C VAL A 72 -18.67 8.99 4.80
N THR A 73 -19.45 9.83 4.17
CA THR A 73 -20.92 9.88 4.32
C THR A 73 -21.62 9.52 3.01
N GLY A 74 -22.84 8.97 3.13
CA GLY A 74 -23.66 8.62 1.96
C GLY A 74 -23.10 7.43 1.17
N LEU A 75 -22.29 6.58 1.80
CA LEU A 75 -21.88 5.30 1.21
C LEU A 75 -23.01 4.28 1.39
N GLU A 76 -23.41 3.65 0.30
CA GLU A 76 -24.46 2.65 0.25
C GLU A 76 -23.90 1.33 -0.29
N LYS A 77 -24.59 0.22 -0.02
CA LYS A 77 -24.20 -1.12 -0.46
C LYS A 77 -23.97 -1.21 -1.97
N GLU A 78 -24.77 -0.49 -2.74
CA GLU A 78 -24.74 -0.43 -4.20
C GLU A 78 -23.44 0.18 -4.76
N HIS A 79 -22.72 0.95 -3.94
CA HIS A 79 -21.43 1.54 -4.33
C HIS A 79 -20.25 0.60 -4.12
N ILE A 80 -20.47 -0.52 -3.41
CA ILE A 80 -19.41 -1.43 -2.96
C ILE A 80 -19.41 -2.69 -3.84
N GLY A 81 -18.24 -3.06 -4.32
CA GLY A 81 -18.06 -4.34 -5.00
C GLY A 81 -16.81 -5.08 -4.51
N TYR A 82 -16.91 -6.42 -4.44
CA TYR A 82 -15.77 -7.26 -4.08
C TYR A 82 -14.72 -7.29 -5.19
N GLU A 83 -13.46 -7.31 -4.80
CA GLU A 83 -12.33 -7.52 -5.69
C GLU A 83 -11.36 -8.57 -5.13
N ASN A 84 -10.78 -9.36 -6.02
CA ASN A 84 -9.82 -10.40 -5.65
C ASN A 84 -8.41 -9.83 -5.46
N GLY A 85 -8.24 -9.09 -4.38
CA GLY A 85 -7.07 -8.26 -4.10
C GLY A 85 -7.12 -6.91 -4.81
N VAL A 86 -6.42 -5.91 -4.26
CA VAL A 86 -6.39 -4.54 -4.82
C VAL A 86 -5.82 -4.51 -6.25
N LEU A 87 -4.83 -5.35 -6.57
CA LEU A 87 -4.32 -5.46 -7.95
C LEU A 87 -5.36 -6.07 -8.91
N GLY A 88 -6.22 -6.98 -8.41
CA GLY A 88 -7.39 -7.46 -9.16
C GLY A 88 -8.36 -6.31 -9.46
N GLY A 89 -8.69 -5.51 -8.43
CA GLY A 89 -9.52 -4.31 -8.58
C GLY A 89 -8.92 -3.27 -9.52
N LEU A 90 -7.61 -3.07 -9.48
CA LEU A 90 -6.89 -2.22 -10.45
C LEU A 90 -7.13 -2.71 -11.88
N MET A 91 -7.02 -4.01 -12.12
CA MET A 91 -7.21 -4.58 -13.46
C MET A 91 -8.67 -4.49 -13.91
N SER A 92 -9.64 -4.74 -13.02
CA SER A 92 -11.07 -4.52 -13.32
C SER A 92 -11.37 -3.07 -13.69
N ALA A 93 -10.77 -2.11 -12.96
CA ALA A 93 -10.93 -0.68 -13.22
C ALA A 93 -10.30 -0.27 -14.55
N LEU A 94 -9.07 -0.71 -14.85
CA LEU A 94 -8.41 -0.42 -16.12
C LEU A 94 -9.22 -0.98 -17.31
N ALA A 95 -9.69 -2.22 -17.22
CA ALA A 95 -10.51 -2.82 -18.27
C ALA A 95 -11.86 -2.09 -18.49
N ALA A 96 -12.40 -1.45 -17.43
CA ALA A 96 -13.63 -0.67 -17.53
C ALA A 96 -13.44 0.71 -18.19
N VAL A 97 -12.23 1.28 -18.18
CA VAL A 97 -11.98 2.67 -18.64
C VAL A 97 -10.96 2.79 -19.76
N CYS A 98 -10.12 1.79 -20.00
CA CYS A 98 -9.05 1.78 -20.99
C CYS A 98 -9.22 0.61 -21.97
N ALA A 99 -8.71 0.79 -23.20
CA ALA A 99 -8.48 -0.29 -24.13
C ALA A 99 -7.04 -0.85 -23.96
N ARG A 100 -6.81 -2.12 -24.29
CA ARG A 100 -5.45 -2.65 -24.34
C ARG A 100 -4.58 -1.85 -25.30
N GLY A 101 -3.36 -1.52 -24.88
CA GLY A 101 -2.46 -0.61 -25.60
C GLY A 101 -2.58 0.86 -25.15
N ASP A 102 -3.56 1.22 -24.32
CA ASP A 102 -3.65 2.58 -23.77
C ASP A 102 -2.54 2.85 -22.76
N ASN A 103 -2.21 4.12 -22.62
CA ASN A 103 -1.24 4.61 -21.64
C ASN A 103 -1.92 4.88 -20.30
N VAL A 104 -1.25 4.48 -19.20
CA VAL A 104 -1.69 4.67 -17.82
C VAL A 104 -0.61 5.42 -17.06
N LEU A 105 -0.96 6.52 -16.40
CA LEU A 105 0.00 7.29 -15.61
C LEU A 105 0.08 6.75 -14.18
N VAL A 106 1.32 6.62 -13.69
CA VAL A 106 1.65 6.35 -12.29
C VAL A 106 2.69 7.33 -11.78
N HIS A 107 2.75 7.59 -10.48
CA HIS A 107 3.86 8.34 -9.89
C HIS A 107 5.16 7.50 -9.89
N SER A 108 6.30 8.15 -9.76
CA SER A 108 7.59 7.51 -9.53
C SER A 108 8.31 8.23 -8.38
N PRO A 109 8.82 7.52 -7.33
CA PRO A 109 8.77 6.06 -7.19
C PRO A 109 7.35 5.53 -7.08
N THR A 110 7.17 4.20 -7.27
CA THR A 110 5.85 3.57 -7.28
C THR A 110 5.88 2.14 -6.75
N TYR A 111 4.72 1.58 -6.44
CA TYR A 111 4.60 0.19 -6.08
C TYR A 111 4.79 -0.70 -7.31
N ILE A 112 5.73 -1.66 -7.21
CA ILE A 112 6.05 -2.61 -8.30
C ILE A 112 4.82 -3.38 -8.81
N GLY A 113 3.83 -3.64 -7.94
CA GLY A 113 2.59 -4.31 -8.32
C GLY A 113 1.79 -3.52 -9.37
N PHE A 114 1.84 -2.19 -9.36
CA PHE A 114 1.14 -1.38 -10.37
C PHE A 114 1.77 -1.54 -11.74
N THR A 115 3.07 -1.28 -11.87
CA THR A 115 3.77 -1.34 -13.15
C THR A 115 3.64 -2.72 -13.79
N ARG A 116 3.89 -3.77 -13.01
CA ARG A 116 3.76 -5.15 -13.49
C ARG A 116 2.33 -5.51 -13.91
N SER A 117 1.32 -5.11 -13.14
CA SER A 117 -0.08 -5.41 -13.46
C SER A 117 -0.52 -4.65 -14.71
N ILE A 118 -0.16 -3.38 -14.84
CA ILE A 118 -0.47 -2.56 -16.03
C ILE A 118 0.16 -3.20 -17.27
N GLU A 119 1.45 -3.49 -17.25
CA GLU A 119 2.17 -4.08 -18.38
C GLU A 119 1.66 -5.48 -18.73
N ASN A 120 1.47 -6.36 -17.74
CA ASN A 120 0.92 -7.70 -17.94
C ASN A 120 -0.54 -7.66 -18.47
N GLY A 121 -1.29 -6.62 -18.13
CA GLY A 121 -2.63 -6.37 -18.64
C GLY A 121 -2.66 -5.87 -20.09
N GLY A 122 -1.50 -5.61 -20.69
CA GLY A 122 -1.37 -5.10 -22.05
C GLY A 122 -1.57 -3.59 -22.18
N TYR A 123 -1.31 -2.84 -21.11
CA TYR A 123 -1.29 -1.36 -21.09
C TYR A 123 0.15 -0.85 -21.02
N HIS A 124 0.36 0.43 -21.25
CA HIS A 124 1.68 1.06 -21.18
C HIS A 124 1.79 1.96 -19.94
N VAL A 125 2.89 1.82 -19.21
CA VAL A 125 3.18 2.66 -18.05
C VAL A 125 3.83 3.97 -18.47
N ILE A 126 3.24 5.09 -18.08
CA ILE A 126 3.84 6.43 -18.15
C ILE A 126 4.08 6.91 -16.72
N THR A 127 5.32 7.25 -16.40
CA THR A 127 5.66 7.69 -15.04
C THR A 127 5.72 9.21 -14.94
N SER A 128 5.20 9.75 -13.81
CA SER A 128 5.42 11.14 -13.41
C SER A 128 6.22 11.16 -12.10
N PRO A 129 7.48 11.63 -12.12
CA PRO A 129 8.31 11.67 -10.93
C PRO A 129 7.76 12.61 -9.86
N LEU A 130 7.69 12.14 -8.63
CA LEU A 130 7.53 13.02 -7.48
C LEU A 130 8.77 13.88 -7.32
N LYS A 131 8.59 15.10 -6.83
CA LYS A 131 9.68 16.04 -6.56
C LYS A 131 9.73 16.41 -5.09
N PRO A 132 10.90 16.34 -4.44
CA PRO A 132 11.02 16.83 -3.08
C PRO A 132 10.90 18.37 -3.06
N ASP A 133 10.12 18.89 -2.14
CA ASP A 133 10.11 20.32 -1.83
C ASP A 133 11.37 20.72 -1.03
N ARG A 134 11.47 21.99 -0.64
CA ARG A 134 12.60 22.51 0.14
C ARG A 134 12.82 21.83 1.49
N TYR A 135 11.83 21.10 1.98
CA TYR A 135 11.90 20.32 3.23
C TYR A 135 12.12 18.82 2.98
N GLY A 136 12.27 18.41 1.71
CA GLY A 136 12.44 17.02 1.30
C GLY A 136 11.11 16.24 1.20
N VAL A 137 9.96 16.90 1.39
CA VAL A 137 8.64 16.25 1.28
C VAL A 137 8.33 16.01 -0.19
N GLN A 138 7.97 14.76 -0.51
CA GLN A 138 7.63 14.38 -1.88
C GLN A 138 6.30 15.02 -2.31
N ARG A 139 6.32 15.74 -3.45
CA ARG A 139 5.17 16.44 -4.01
C ARG A 139 4.86 15.95 -5.42
N MET A 140 3.59 16.02 -5.83
CA MET A 140 3.19 15.79 -7.21
C MET A 140 3.68 16.91 -8.12
N ASP A 141 4.23 16.54 -9.29
CA ASP A 141 4.59 17.50 -10.33
C ASP A 141 3.40 17.68 -11.30
N PHE A 142 2.49 18.56 -10.97
CA PHE A 142 1.27 18.78 -11.76
C PHE A 142 1.56 19.23 -13.20
N PHE A 143 2.64 19.97 -13.43
CA PHE A 143 3.03 20.38 -14.77
C PHE A 143 3.48 19.17 -15.62
N ASP A 144 4.30 18.30 -15.06
CA ASP A 144 4.75 17.08 -15.72
C ASP A 144 3.56 16.13 -15.97
N MET A 145 2.69 15.93 -14.97
CA MET A 145 1.48 15.11 -15.09
C MET A 145 0.58 15.62 -16.22
N GLU A 146 0.22 16.91 -16.21
CA GLU A 146 -0.66 17.50 -17.22
C GLU A 146 -0.08 17.37 -18.63
N THR A 147 1.24 17.62 -18.77
CA THR A 147 1.96 17.51 -20.03
C THR A 147 1.90 16.06 -20.56
N LYS A 148 2.17 15.07 -19.68
CA LYS A 148 2.17 13.66 -20.06
C LYS A 148 0.78 13.14 -20.37
N ILE A 149 -0.23 13.55 -19.61
CA ILE A 149 -1.63 13.19 -19.87
C ILE A 149 -2.06 13.62 -21.25
N LYS A 150 -1.81 14.89 -21.62
CA LYS A 150 -2.15 15.44 -22.94
C LYS A 150 -1.36 14.80 -24.08
N ARG A 151 -0.03 14.64 -23.88
CA ARG A 151 0.85 14.14 -24.94
C ARG A 151 0.61 12.66 -25.27
N ASN A 152 0.21 11.87 -24.28
CA ASN A 152 0.06 10.42 -24.42
C ASN A 152 -1.39 9.94 -24.42
N ASP A 153 -2.36 10.85 -24.56
CA ASP A 153 -3.81 10.55 -24.53
C ASP A 153 -4.22 9.64 -23.34
N ILE A 154 -3.74 9.98 -22.14
CA ILE A 154 -3.93 9.16 -20.93
C ILE A 154 -5.36 9.33 -20.41
N ARG A 155 -6.05 8.22 -20.19
CA ARG A 155 -7.44 8.19 -19.69
C ARG A 155 -7.54 7.73 -18.23
N ALA A 156 -6.51 7.09 -17.71
CA ALA A 156 -6.46 6.60 -16.34
C ALA A 156 -5.15 6.97 -15.64
N VAL A 157 -5.28 7.42 -14.39
CA VAL A 157 -4.14 7.61 -13.47
C VAL A 157 -4.30 6.64 -12.32
N VAL A 158 -3.26 5.88 -11.99
CA VAL A 158 -3.19 5.08 -10.77
C VAL A 158 -2.54 5.92 -9.68
N PHE A 159 -3.30 6.18 -8.64
CA PHE A 159 -2.94 7.00 -7.50
C PHE A 159 -2.82 6.13 -6.24
N CYS A 160 -1.83 6.36 -5.39
CA CYS A 160 -1.63 5.60 -4.15
C CYS A 160 -1.69 6.54 -2.95
N SER A 161 -2.56 6.27 -1.99
CA SER A 161 -2.81 7.14 -0.84
C SER A 161 -3.20 6.33 0.42
N PRO A 162 -2.37 6.31 1.46
CA PRO A 162 -0.97 6.74 1.59
C PRO A 162 -0.03 6.11 0.57
N HIS A 163 1.01 6.82 0.19
CA HIS A 163 1.87 6.44 -0.94
C HIS A 163 2.93 5.40 -0.56
N ASN A 164 3.01 4.31 -1.29
CA ASN A 164 4.08 3.31 -1.19
C ASN A 164 5.00 3.41 -2.42
N PRO A 165 6.33 3.62 -2.26
CA PRO A 165 7.12 3.31 -1.05
C PRO A 165 7.44 4.51 -0.14
N THR A 166 7.07 5.74 -0.47
CA THR A 166 7.57 6.94 0.23
C THR A 166 6.89 7.20 1.59
N GLY A 167 5.72 6.59 1.83
CA GLY A 167 4.92 6.83 3.04
C GLY A 167 4.26 8.21 3.08
N ARG A 168 4.15 8.92 1.96
CA ARG A 168 3.50 10.23 1.89
C ARG A 168 2.00 10.09 2.16
N VAL A 169 1.45 10.96 3.02
CA VAL A 169 0.01 11.18 3.21
C VAL A 169 -0.32 12.53 2.59
N TRP A 170 -1.15 12.53 1.54
CA TRP A 170 -1.40 13.71 0.74
C TRP A 170 -2.26 14.74 1.48
N GLU A 171 -1.93 16.01 1.32
CA GLU A 171 -2.65 17.13 1.93
C GLU A 171 -3.91 17.47 1.13
N GLN A 172 -4.89 18.11 1.77
CA GLN A 172 -6.17 18.45 1.16
C GLN A 172 -5.99 19.27 -0.13
N GLU A 173 -5.13 20.28 -0.08
CA GLU A 173 -4.86 21.19 -1.22
C GLU A 173 -4.22 20.45 -2.40
N GLU A 174 -3.34 19.48 -2.12
CA GLU A 174 -2.72 18.64 -3.17
C GLU A 174 -3.78 17.76 -3.85
N LEU A 175 -4.68 17.17 -3.07
CA LEU A 175 -5.75 16.33 -3.57
C LEU A 175 -6.77 17.13 -4.38
N GLU A 176 -7.13 18.33 -3.94
CA GLU A 176 -8.02 19.24 -4.65
C GLU A 176 -7.41 19.65 -6.01
N GLN A 177 -6.14 20.04 -6.01
CA GLN A 177 -5.42 20.38 -7.24
C GLN A 177 -5.32 19.20 -8.20
N PHE A 178 -5.04 18.01 -7.67
CA PHE A 178 -4.99 16.77 -8.45
C PHE A 178 -6.33 16.45 -9.09
N MET A 179 -7.42 16.50 -8.32
CA MET A 179 -8.74 16.18 -8.84
C MET A 179 -9.29 17.25 -9.79
N ASP A 180 -8.96 18.53 -9.59
CA ASP A 180 -9.27 19.57 -10.57
C ASP A 180 -8.55 19.33 -11.91
N MET A 181 -7.28 18.95 -11.87
CA MET A 181 -6.54 18.56 -13.07
C MET A 181 -7.19 17.34 -13.75
N ALA A 182 -7.55 16.30 -12.99
CA ALA A 182 -8.20 15.11 -13.52
C ALA A 182 -9.56 15.43 -14.17
N ARG A 183 -10.33 16.35 -13.56
CA ARG A 183 -11.59 16.87 -14.10
C ARG A 183 -11.39 17.61 -15.42
N ARG A 184 -10.44 18.57 -15.47
CA ARG A 184 -10.15 19.38 -16.68
C ARG A 184 -9.68 18.53 -17.86
N LEU A 185 -8.94 17.44 -17.56
CA LEU A 185 -8.39 16.55 -18.57
C LEU A 185 -9.27 15.32 -18.84
N ASN A 186 -10.41 15.23 -18.18
CA ASN A 186 -11.35 14.09 -18.28
C ASN A 186 -10.70 12.73 -18.04
N VAL A 187 -9.90 12.62 -16.98
CA VAL A 187 -9.18 11.41 -16.59
C VAL A 187 -9.93 10.71 -15.45
N THR A 188 -10.03 9.38 -15.51
CA THR A 188 -10.48 8.55 -14.38
C THR A 188 -9.31 8.28 -13.45
N VAL A 189 -9.53 8.38 -12.14
CA VAL A 189 -8.51 8.07 -11.14
C VAL A 189 -8.82 6.74 -10.48
N ILE A 190 -7.84 5.82 -10.49
CA ILE A 190 -7.88 4.57 -9.74
C ILE A 190 -7.04 4.78 -8.50
N SER A 191 -7.70 4.97 -7.35
CA SER A 191 -7.07 5.28 -6.08
C SER A 191 -6.87 4.01 -5.25
N ASP A 192 -5.64 3.58 -5.11
CA ASP A 192 -5.27 2.52 -4.16
C ASP A 192 -5.13 3.12 -2.77
N GLU A 193 -6.11 2.85 -1.91
CA GLU A 193 -6.20 3.35 -0.54
C GLU A 193 -6.01 2.22 0.50
N ILE A 194 -5.31 1.15 0.12
CA ILE A 194 -5.07 -0.02 0.98
C ILE A 194 -4.32 0.31 2.27
N TRP A 195 -3.65 1.47 2.33
CA TRP A 195 -2.90 1.95 3.47
C TRP A 195 -3.65 2.99 4.31
N SER A 196 -4.91 3.28 4.00
CA SER A 196 -5.71 4.38 4.59
C SER A 196 -5.74 4.39 6.11
N ASP A 197 -5.78 3.21 6.75
CA ASP A 197 -5.82 3.07 8.21
C ASP A 197 -4.46 3.27 8.88
N LEU A 198 -3.37 3.19 8.13
CA LEU A 198 -1.99 3.17 8.64
C LEU A 198 -1.28 4.51 8.47
N THR A 199 -1.98 5.60 8.79
CA THR A 199 -1.36 6.92 8.96
C THR A 199 -0.69 7.00 10.34
N LEU A 200 0.49 7.62 10.39
CA LEU A 200 1.24 7.79 11.63
C LEU A 200 0.72 9.01 12.41
N ARG A 201 1.12 9.11 13.70
CA ARG A 201 0.66 10.19 14.60
C ARG A 201 0.88 11.58 13.99
N GLY A 202 -0.17 12.39 13.97
CA GLY A 202 -0.17 13.73 13.39
C GLY A 202 -0.65 13.80 11.94
N HIS A 203 -0.88 12.67 11.29
CA HIS A 203 -1.35 12.59 9.91
C HIS A 203 -2.72 11.89 9.83
N ARG A 204 -3.54 12.30 8.88
CA ARG A 204 -4.85 11.74 8.61
C ARG A 204 -5.02 11.47 7.13
N HIS A 205 -5.51 10.28 6.81
CA HIS A 205 -5.92 9.96 5.45
C HIS A 205 -7.17 10.74 5.04
N ILE A 206 -7.18 11.20 3.81
CA ILE A 206 -8.32 11.85 3.17
C ILE A 206 -8.69 10.97 1.98
N PRO A 207 -9.86 10.31 1.98
CA PRO A 207 -10.32 9.56 0.83
C PRO A 207 -10.45 10.46 -0.40
N LEU A 208 -9.87 10.06 -1.51
CA LEU A 208 -9.85 10.89 -2.71
C LEU A 208 -11.27 11.24 -3.19
N GLN A 209 -12.21 10.32 -3.00
CA GLN A 209 -13.63 10.51 -3.35
C GLN A 209 -14.35 11.54 -2.48
N SER A 210 -13.79 11.95 -1.33
CA SER A 210 -14.39 12.95 -0.45
C SER A 210 -13.98 14.39 -0.77
N VAL A 211 -13.03 14.57 -1.70
CA VAL A 211 -12.48 15.89 -2.05
C VAL A 211 -13.52 16.79 -2.73
N SER A 212 -14.35 16.24 -3.63
CA SER A 212 -15.42 16.97 -4.31
C SER A 212 -16.45 16.01 -4.91
N ASP A 213 -17.60 16.53 -5.33
CA ASP A 213 -18.62 15.73 -6.03
C ASP A 213 -18.08 15.16 -7.36
N ASP A 214 -17.28 15.91 -8.09
CA ASP A 214 -16.61 15.42 -9.30
C ASP A 214 -15.61 14.31 -8.99
N ALA A 215 -14.79 14.47 -7.92
CA ALA A 215 -13.88 13.43 -7.46
C ALA A 215 -14.63 12.14 -7.10
N ARG A 216 -15.77 12.26 -6.45
CA ARG A 216 -16.65 11.11 -6.12
C ARG A 216 -17.10 10.36 -7.37
N GLN A 217 -17.38 11.07 -8.47
CA GLN A 217 -17.89 10.47 -9.71
C GLN A 217 -16.82 9.89 -10.64
N ARG A 218 -15.58 10.39 -10.58
CA ARG A 218 -14.49 9.96 -11.46
C ARG A 218 -13.46 9.06 -10.84
N THR A 219 -13.63 8.69 -9.56
CA THR A 219 -12.66 7.85 -8.85
C THR A 219 -13.20 6.43 -8.64
N VAL A 220 -12.35 5.45 -8.92
CA VAL A 220 -12.46 4.08 -8.41
C VAL A 220 -11.54 3.99 -7.19
N ALA A 221 -12.08 3.90 -6.00
CA ALA A 221 -11.28 3.71 -4.79
C ALA A 221 -11.19 2.24 -4.41
N LEU A 222 -9.99 1.75 -4.11
CA LEU A 222 -9.69 0.36 -3.80
C LEU A 222 -9.19 0.24 -2.35
N TYR A 223 -9.81 -0.62 -1.59
CA TYR A 223 -9.53 -0.84 -0.16
C TYR A 223 -9.38 -2.32 0.16
N ALA A 224 -8.64 -2.62 1.21
CA ALA A 224 -8.58 -3.97 1.77
C ALA A 224 -8.13 -3.95 3.23
N PRO A 225 -8.57 -4.89 4.08
CA PRO A 225 -8.05 -5.05 5.43
C PRO A 225 -6.65 -5.68 5.47
N SER A 226 -6.11 -6.10 4.33
CA SER A 226 -4.92 -6.95 4.24
C SER A 226 -3.64 -6.30 4.78
N LYS A 227 -3.47 -4.98 4.63
CA LYS A 227 -2.30 -4.27 5.18
C LYS A 227 -2.52 -3.85 6.63
N THR A 228 -3.71 -3.43 6.96
CA THR A 228 -4.09 -3.00 8.30
C THR A 228 -4.07 -4.15 9.30
N PHE A 229 -4.56 -5.33 8.91
CA PHE A 229 -4.74 -6.49 9.79
C PHE A 229 -3.86 -7.70 9.43
N ASN A 230 -2.87 -7.55 8.56
CA ASN A 230 -2.00 -8.64 8.13
C ASN A 230 -2.75 -9.84 7.51
N LEU A 231 -3.73 -9.57 6.63
CA LEU A 231 -4.63 -10.56 6.04
C LEU A 231 -4.38 -10.84 4.56
N ALA A 232 -3.20 -10.53 4.03
CA ALA A 232 -2.89 -10.68 2.61
C ALA A 232 -3.11 -12.12 2.10
N GLY A 233 -2.88 -13.14 2.95
CA GLY A 233 -3.07 -14.55 2.63
C GLY A 233 -4.54 -14.98 2.49
N LEU A 234 -5.50 -14.20 2.99
CA LEU A 234 -6.93 -14.45 2.85
C LEU A 234 -7.53 -13.86 1.57
N ILE A 235 -6.81 -13.02 0.86
CA ILE A 235 -7.20 -12.37 -0.39
C ILE A 235 -8.61 -11.80 -0.29
N GLY A 236 -8.76 -10.53 0.03
CA GLY A 236 -10.05 -9.86 0.13
C GLY A 236 -9.83 -8.38 -0.01
N SER A 237 -10.54 -7.76 -0.95
CA SER A 237 -10.55 -6.33 -1.14
C SER A 237 -11.90 -5.89 -1.69
N TYR A 238 -12.14 -4.61 -1.73
CA TYR A 238 -13.35 -4.07 -2.29
C TYR A 238 -13.07 -2.74 -2.98
N HIS A 239 -13.90 -2.43 -3.96
CA HIS A 239 -13.95 -1.09 -4.53
C HIS A 239 -15.13 -0.30 -3.99
N ILE A 240 -14.98 1.02 -3.99
CA ILE A 240 -16.07 1.98 -3.82
C ILE A 240 -16.15 2.80 -5.11
N VAL A 241 -17.32 2.78 -5.76
CA VAL A 241 -17.58 3.51 -7.01
C VAL A 241 -18.98 4.10 -6.98
N TYR A 242 -19.09 5.41 -6.91
CA TYR A 242 -20.37 6.13 -6.87
C TYR A 242 -20.98 6.33 -8.26
N ASN A 243 -20.17 6.39 -9.31
CA ASN A 243 -20.65 6.52 -10.68
C ASN A 243 -21.29 5.22 -11.15
N GLU A 244 -22.62 5.23 -11.33
CA GLU A 244 -23.39 4.04 -11.68
C GLU A 244 -22.92 3.37 -12.98
N THR A 245 -22.58 4.17 -14.01
CA THR A 245 -22.08 3.63 -15.27
C THR A 245 -20.73 2.96 -15.12
N LEU A 246 -19.81 3.58 -14.39
CA LEU A 246 -18.49 3.02 -14.09
C LEU A 246 -18.61 1.77 -13.25
N HIS A 247 -19.45 1.78 -12.22
CA HIS A 247 -19.71 0.61 -11.38
C HIS A 247 -20.26 -0.58 -12.20
N LYS A 248 -21.25 -0.34 -13.06
CA LYS A 248 -21.80 -1.37 -13.95
C LYS A 248 -20.72 -1.96 -14.89
N ARG A 249 -19.83 -1.14 -15.44
CA ARG A 249 -18.70 -1.60 -16.25
C ARG A 249 -17.76 -2.46 -15.45
N MET A 250 -17.32 -2.00 -14.26
CA MET A 250 -16.43 -2.79 -13.38
C MET A 250 -17.07 -4.13 -12.99
N LYS A 251 -18.33 -4.13 -12.59
CA LYS A 251 -19.06 -5.35 -12.25
C LYS A 251 -19.10 -6.33 -13.43
N LYS A 252 -19.28 -5.83 -14.65
CA LYS A 252 -19.24 -6.65 -15.86
C LYS A 252 -17.84 -7.26 -16.06
N GLU A 253 -16.79 -6.43 -16.02
CA GLU A 253 -15.41 -6.89 -16.21
C GLU A 253 -15.01 -7.94 -15.16
N SER A 254 -15.27 -7.69 -13.89
CA SER A 254 -14.94 -8.61 -12.79
C SER A 254 -15.70 -9.95 -12.88
N SER A 255 -16.85 -9.99 -13.54
CA SER A 255 -17.63 -11.21 -13.71
C SER A 255 -17.21 -12.10 -14.90
N LEU A 256 -16.44 -11.57 -15.85
CA LEU A 256 -16.13 -12.26 -17.10
C LEU A 256 -15.34 -13.56 -16.93
N SER A 257 -14.51 -13.64 -15.92
CA SER A 257 -13.58 -14.77 -15.72
C SER A 257 -13.97 -15.71 -14.57
N HIS A 258 -15.07 -15.45 -13.88
CA HIS A 258 -15.39 -16.09 -12.59
C HIS A 258 -14.26 -16.01 -11.54
N TYR A 259 -13.22 -15.25 -11.81
CA TYR A 259 -12.06 -15.07 -10.96
C TYR A 259 -12.39 -14.26 -9.70
N ASN A 260 -13.31 -13.33 -9.79
CA ASN A 260 -13.62 -12.35 -8.77
C ASN A 260 -14.72 -12.86 -7.80
N SER A 261 -14.48 -14.04 -7.23
CA SER A 261 -15.40 -14.68 -6.29
C SER A 261 -14.84 -14.61 -4.88
N MET A 262 -15.64 -14.10 -3.94
CA MET A 262 -15.27 -13.96 -2.54
C MET A 262 -15.07 -15.33 -1.89
N ASN A 263 -14.06 -15.42 -1.04
CA ASN A 263 -13.84 -16.52 -0.13
C ASN A 263 -14.62 -16.26 1.17
N VAL A 264 -15.38 -17.27 1.65
CA VAL A 264 -16.23 -17.10 2.83
C VAL A 264 -15.45 -16.74 4.10
N LEU A 265 -14.22 -17.24 4.26
CA LEU A 265 -13.41 -16.91 5.44
C LEU A 265 -12.89 -15.46 5.35
N SER A 266 -12.57 -14.95 4.17
CA SER A 266 -12.18 -13.53 4.01
C SER A 266 -13.35 -12.58 4.28
N MET A 267 -14.60 -12.97 3.96
CA MET A 267 -15.78 -12.20 4.36
C MET A 267 -15.88 -12.04 5.88
N HIS A 268 -15.78 -13.14 6.60
CA HIS A 268 -15.84 -13.11 8.08
C HIS A 268 -14.61 -12.44 8.71
N ALA A 269 -13.43 -12.60 8.10
CA ALA A 269 -12.23 -11.90 8.53
C ALA A 269 -12.38 -10.37 8.42
N LEU A 270 -12.98 -9.86 7.33
CA LEU A 270 -13.25 -8.43 7.17
C LEU A 270 -14.27 -7.95 8.22
N ILE A 271 -15.35 -8.69 8.45
CA ILE A 271 -16.35 -8.33 9.45
C ILE A 271 -15.69 -8.21 10.85
N GLY A 272 -14.86 -9.20 11.23
CA GLY A 272 -14.12 -9.15 12.49
C GLY A 272 -13.10 -8.01 12.55
N ALA A 273 -12.40 -7.75 11.44
CA ALA A 273 -11.43 -6.65 11.31
C ALA A 273 -12.10 -5.28 11.48
N TYR A 274 -13.27 -5.09 10.91
CA TYR A 274 -14.00 -3.80 10.91
C TYR A 274 -14.95 -3.64 12.08
N SER A 275 -14.75 -4.43 13.14
CA SER A 275 -15.45 -4.30 14.43
C SER A 275 -14.88 -3.14 15.28
N ASP A 276 -15.51 -2.89 16.43
CA ASP A 276 -15.03 -1.91 17.41
C ASP A 276 -13.68 -2.33 18.01
N GLU A 277 -13.52 -3.62 18.33
CA GLU A 277 -12.28 -4.20 18.82
C GLU A 277 -11.17 -4.12 17.76
N GLY A 278 -11.51 -4.36 16.47
CA GLY A 278 -10.57 -4.18 15.37
C GLY A 278 -10.13 -2.72 15.24
N SER A 279 -11.03 -1.77 15.40
CA SER A 279 -10.70 -0.34 15.38
C SER A 279 -9.74 0.05 16.50
N GLN A 280 -9.99 -0.43 17.73
CA GLN A 280 -9.09 -0.19 18.85
C GLN A 280 -7.70 -0.79 18.61
N TRP A 281 -7.64 -2.03 18.10
CA TRP A 281 -6.38 -2.70 17.77
C TRP A 281 -5.56 -1.91 16.74
N VAL A 282 -6.22 -1.31 15.72
CA VAL A 282 -5.54 -0.45 14.73
C VAL A 282 -4.96 0.79 15.38
N ASP A 283 -5.66 1.40 16.34
CA ASP A 283 -5.16 2.60 17.01
C ASP A 283 -3.91 2.26 17.85
N GLU A 284 -3.90 1.13 18.56
CA GLU A 284 -2.74 0.64 19.29
C GLU A 284 -1.56 0.31 18.32
N LEU A 285 -1.85 -0.36 17.20
CA LEU A 285 -0.84 -0.64 16.17
C LEU A 285 -0.19 0.64 15.64
N ARG A 286 -1.00 1.68 15.34
CA ARG A 286 -0.50 2.96 14.83
C ARG A 286 0.48 3.63 15.80
N GLU A 287 0.25 3.52 17.11
CA GLU A 287 1.18 4.02 18.12
C GLU A 287 2.51 3.27 18.07
N VAL A 288 2.48 1.94 18.02
CA VAL A 288 3.68 1.11 17.89
C VAL A 288 4.45 1.45 16.62
N LEU A 289 3.76 1.52 15.48
CA LEU A 289 4.39 1.86 14.19
C LEU A 289 4.99 3.28 14.20
N THR A 290 4.31 4.23 14.83
CA THR A 290 4.81 5.61 14.97
C THR A 290 6.13 5.64 15.74
N GLU A 291 6.22 4.92 16.85
CA GLU A 291 7.46 4.88 17.64
C GLU A 291 8.59 4.12 16.91
N ASN A 292 8.27 3.02 16.23
CA ASN A 292 9.25 2.29 15.40
C ASN A 292 9.85 3.20 14.31
N VAL A 293 8.99 3.92 13.58
CA VAL A 293 9.41 4.84 12.52
C VAL A 293 10.25 5.98 13.07
N LYS A 294 9.81 6.61 14.16
CA LYS A 294 10.57 7.69 14.81
C LYS A 294 11.96 7.23 15.26
N TYR A 295 12.02 6.05 15.90
CA TYR A 295 13.27 5.47 16.35
C TYR A 295 14.20 5.22 15.16
N ALA A 296 13.75 4.47 14.16
CA ALA A 296 14.56 4.09 13.01
C ALA A 296 15.05 5.32 12.22
N CYS A 297 14.18 6.29 11.92
CA CYS A 297 14.57 7.51 11.21
C CYS A 297 15.61 8.34 11.99
N ARG A 298 15.45 8.47 13.32
CA ARG A 298 16.42 9.17 14.18
C ARG A 298 17.75 8.42 14.19
N PHE A 299 17.72 7.10 14.31
CA PHE A 299 18.91 6.25 14.33
C PHE A 299 19.69 6.37 13.03
N ILE A 300 19.02 6.22 11.89
CA ILE A 300 19.62 6.33 10.54
C ILE A 300 20.32 7.67 10.37
N ARG A 301 19.60 8.77 10.62
CA ARG A 301 20.17 10.13 10.45
C ARG A 301 21.39 10.40 11.33
N LYS A 302 21.44 9.78 12.54
CA LYS A 302 22.53 9.98 13.48
C LYS A 302 23.71 9.04 13.26
N ASN A 303 23.47 7.81 12.84
CA ASN A 303 24.44 6.72 12.95
C ASN A 303 24.82 6.09 11.60
N LEU A 304 24.09 6.35 10.51
CA LEU A 304 24.38 5.75 9.20
C LEU A 304 24.80 6.86 8.21
N PRO A 305 26.07 7.27 8.20
CA PRO A 305 26.54 8.38 7.39
C PRO A 305 26.43 8.08 5.89
N GLY A 306 25.82 8.99 5.13
CA GLY A 306 25.58 8.81 3.69
C GLY A 306 24.30 8.07 3.34
N VAL A 307 23.52 7.63 4.34
CA VAL A 307 22.16 7.10 4.15
C VAL A 307 21.16 8.18 4.51
N SER A 308 20.25 8.48 3.62
CA SER A 308 19.16 9.41 3.90
C SER A 308 17.81 8.72 3.94
N VAL A 309 16.89 9.26 4.72
CA VAL A 309 15.53 8.78 4.84
C VAL A 309 14.57 9.93 5.10
N GLN A 310 13.54 10.04 4.25
CA GLN A 310 12.38 10.85 4.56
C GLN A 310 11.52 10.09 5.57
N GLN A 311 11.15 10.75 6.66
CA GLN A 311 10.23 10.14 7.63
C GLN A 311 8.87 9.98 6.98
N PRO A 312 8.34 8.75 6.89
CA PRO A 312 7.01 8.53 6.35
C PRO A 312 5.92 9.12 7.27
N GLU A 313 4.83 9.53 6.66
CA GLU A 313 3.64 10.05 7.31
C GLU A 313 2.56 8.97 7.46
N GLY A 314 2.68 7.92 6.67
CA GLY A 314 1.84 6.73 6.68
C GLY A 314 2.60 5.49 6.21
N THR A 315 1.96 4.35 6.20
CA THR A 315 2.53 3.02 6.00
C THR A 315 3.48 2.61 7.14
N TYR A 316 4.08 1.45 7.03
CA TYR A 316 5.18 0.99 7.89
C TYR A 316 6.47 0.74 7.09
N MET A 317 6.61 1.43 5.95
CA MET A 317 7.76 1.28 5.07
C MET A 317 8.70 2.48 5.18
N LEU A 318 10.00 2.22 5.27
CA LEU A 318 11.03 3.19 4.98
C LEU A 318 11.56 2.98 3.57
N PHE A 319 11.89 4.07 2.90
CA PHE A 319 12.54 4.07 1.60
C PHE A 319 13.88 4.78 1.73
N LEU A 320 14.93 3.99 1.98
CA LEU A 320 16.28 4.48 2.30
C LEU A 320 17.01 4.82 1.02
N ASP A 321 17.52 6.03 0.92
CA ASP A 321 18.44 6.42 -0.14
C ASP A 321 19.87 6.16 0.30
N CYS A 322 20.57 5.30 -0.41
CA CYS A 322 21.95 4.88 -0.16
C CYS A 322 22.95 5.47 -1.17
N GLU A 323 22.53 6.42 -2.05
CA GLU A 323 23.38 6.94 -3.14
C GLU A 323 24.68 7.52 -2.60
N GLU A 324 24.59 8.43 -1.63
CA GLU A 324 25.76 9.09 -1.06
C GLU A 324 26.68 8.09 -0.32
N TYR A 325 26.11 7.11 0.39
CA TYR A 325 26.91 6.07 1.01
C TYR A 325 27.66 5.23 -0.04
N CYS A 326 26.99 4.78 -1.08
CA CYS A 326 27.60 4.00 -2.16
C CYS A 326 28.72 4.81 -2.85
N ARG A 327 28.49 6.09 -3.12
CA ARG A 327 29.48 6.97 -3.74
C ARG A 327 30.73 7.16 -2.86
N ARG A 328 30.56 7.32 -1.54
CA ARG A 328 31.67 7.55 -0.61
C ARG A 328 32.47 6.29 -0.30
N SER A 329 31.78 5.16 -0.12
CA SER A 329 32.42 3.90 0.23
C SER A 329 32.97 3.14 -0.98
N GLY A 330 32.55 3.51 -2.20
CA GLY A 330 32.85 2.76 -3.42
C GLY A 330 32.06 1.44 -3.56
N ARG A 331 31.11 1.16 -2.64
CA ARG A 331 30.28 -0.05 -2.68
C ARG A 331 29.06 0.15 -3.57
N THR A 332 28.68 -0.91 -4.25
CA THR A 332 27.43 -0.97 -5.01
C THR A 332 26.23 -1.20 -4.07
N LEU A 333 25.02 -0.87 -4.53
CA LEU A 333 23.80 -1.16 -3.80
C LEU A 333 23.62 -2.67 -3.56
N ASP A 334 24.07 -3.52 -4.49
CA ASP A 334 23.99 -4.98 -4.33
C ASP A 334 24.90 -5.49 -3.21
N GLU A 335 26.09 -4.92 -3.04
CA GLU A 335 26.98 -5.24 -1.92
C GLU A 335 26.40 -4.77 -0.60
N VAL A 336 25.76 -3.60 -0.56
CA VAL A 336 25.06 -3.11 0.64
C VAL A 336 23.89 -4.03 1.01
N LYS A 337 23.08 -4.41 0.02
CA LYS A 337 21.95 -5.34 0.24
C LYS A 337 22.43 -6.69 0.78
N LYS A 338 23.47 -7.25 0.15
CA LYS A 338 24.06 -8.52 0.57
C LYS A 338 24.58 -8.46 2.00
N ALA A 339 25.31 -7.40 2.35
CA ALA A 339 25.81 -7.21 3.71
C ALA A 339 24.67 -7.15 4.74
N GLY A 340 23.52 -6.56 4.40
CA GLY A 340 22.33 -6.61 5.24
C GLY A 340 21.83 -8.04 5.47
N TYR A 341 21.74 -8.85 4.41
CA TYR A 341 21.34 -10.26 4.51
C TYR A 341 22.32 -11.07 5.37
N GLU A 342 23.62 -10.86 5.19
CA GLU A 342 24.68 -11.55 5.94
C GLU A 342 24.58 -11.34 7.48
N VAL A 343 24.05 -10.19 7.91
CA VAL A 343 23.81 -9.89 9.33
C VAL A 343 22.34 -10.09 9.74
N GLY A 344 21.57 -10.76 8.90
CA GLY A 344 20.19 -11.13 9.17
C GLY A 344 19.17 -10.02 8.96
N VAL A 345 19.53 -8.84 8.47
CA VAL A 345 18.56 -7.79 8.15
C VAL A 345 18.04 -8.01 6.72
N VAL A 346 16.87 -8.64 6.62
CA VAL A 346 16.25 -8.99 5.34
C VAL A 346 15.36 -7.85 4.86
N TRP A 347 15.87 -7.04 3.96
CA TRP A 347 15.21 -5.89 3.36
C TRP A 347 14.94 -6.08 1.86
N GLN A 348 14.39 -5.10 1.19
CA GLN A 348 13.98 -5.21 -0.21
C GLN A 348 14.69 -4.20 -1.11
N ASP A 349 15.10 -4.67 -2.29
CA ASP A 349 15.63 -3.83 -3.36
C ASP A 349 14.64 -2.74 -3.77
N GLY A 350 15.07 -1.49 -3.76
CA GLY A 350 14.26 -0.34 -4.13
C GLY A 350 14.18 -0.07 -5.64
N ARG A 351 15.06 -0.67 -6.44
CA ARG A 351 15.08 -0.44 -7.90
C ARG A 351 13.78 -0.82 -8.61
N PRO A 352 13.10 -1.94 -8.25
CA PRO A 352 11.79 -2.25 -8.81
C PRO A 352 10.68 -1.25 -8.43
N PHE A 353 10.92 -0.41 -7.43
CA PHE A 353 10.05 0.71 -7.02
C PHE A 353 10.48 2.05 -7.67
N HIS A 354 11.36 2.02 -8.67
CA HIS A 354 11.98 3.15 -9.33
C HIS A 354 12.92 3.99 -8.43
N GLY A 355 13.49 3.39 -7.41
CA GLY A 355 14.52 3.99 -6.57
C GLY A 355 15.89 3.43 -6.90
N ALA A 356 16.65 4.08 -7.81
CA ALA A 356 17.91 3.56 -8.35
C ALA A 356 18.94 3.16 -7.28
N HIS A 357 18.99 3.91 -6.19
CA HIS A 357 19.92 3.70 -5.06
C HIS A 357 19.19 3.42 -3.74
N HIS A 358 17.91 2.97 -3.81
CA HIS A 358 17.09 2.84 -2.62
C HIS A 358 16.97 1.38 -2.15
N ILE A 359 16.76 1.27 -0.84
CA ILE A 359 16.36 0.03 -0.17
C ILE A 359 15.04 0.29 0.54
N ARG A 360 14.05 -0.61 0.39
CA ARG A 360 12.80 -0.52 1.12
C ARG A 360 12.85 -1.43 2.35
N MET A 361 12.48 -0.89 3.51
CA MET A 361 12.52 -1.60 4.78
C MET A 361 11.16 -1.55 5.48
N ASN A 362 10.68 -2.69 5.95
CA ASN A 362 9.46 -2.84 6.74
C ASN A 362 9.75 -2.66 8.23
N LEU A 363 8.94 -1.86 8.93
CA LEU A 363 9.05 -1.60 10.37
C LEU A 363 7.87 -2.16 11.20
N ALA A 364 6.99 -2.97 10.61
CA ALA A 364 5.88 -3.60 11.31
C ALA A 364 6.33 -4.86 12.07
N LEU A 365 7.21 -4.67 13.07
CA LEU A 365 7.76 -5.71 13.93
C LEU A 365 8.00 -5.15 15.35
N PRO A 366 8.21 -6.02 16.37
CA PRO A 366 8.50 -5.57 17.72
C PRO A 366 9.70 -4.61 17.78
N MET A 367 9.62 -3.57 18.60
CA MET A 367 10.67 -2.54 18.74
C MET A 367 12.05 -3.13 19.01
N GLU A 368 12.12 -4.19 19.81
CA GLU A 368 13.40 -4.88 20.09
C GLU A 368 14.10 -5.38 18.82
N LYS A 369 13.32 -5.93 17.89
CA LYS A 369 13.85 -6.38 16.59
C LYS A 369 14.27 -5.20 15.71
N VAL A 370 13.56 -4.07 15.77
CA VAL A 370 13.98 -2.83 15.09
C VAL A 370 15.31 -2.33 15.64
N VAL A 371 15.48 -2.32 16.96
CA VAL A 371 16.74 -1.91 17.61
C VAL A 371 17.89 -2.80 17.16
N ILE A 372 17.73 -4.13 17.26
CA ILE A 372 18.77 -5.10 16.84
C ILE A 372 19.13 -4.89 15.37
N ALA A 373 18.12 -4.73 14.48
CA ALA A 373 18.39 -4.49 13.06
C ALA A 373 19.20 -3.21 12.84
N MET A 374 18.83 -2.10 13.49
CA MET A 374 19.53 -0.84 13.36
C MET A 374 20.98 -0.93 13.86
N ASP A 375 21.23 -1.61 14.97
CA ASP A 375 22.58 -1.80 15.52
C ASP A 375 23.44 -2.66 14.58
N ARG A 376 22.90 -3.76 14.05
CA ARG A 376 23.59 -4.58 13.04
C ARG A 376 23.95 -3.78 11.78
N LEU A 377 23.03 -2.96 11.28
CA LEU A 377 23.30 -2.10 10.14
C LEU A 377 24.44 -1.11 10.39
N LYS A 378 24.50 -0.52 11.59
CA LYS A 378 25.57 0.40 11.97
C LYS A 378 26.91 -0.32 12.11
N GLU A 379 26.94 -1.49 12.75
CA GLU A 379 28.20 -2.18 13.07
C GLU A 379 28.83 -2.90 11.89
N TYR A 380 28.01 -3.40 10.96
CA TYR A 380 28.50 -4.35 9.94
C TYR A 380 28.21 -3.93 8.50
N VAL A 381 27.27 -3.01 8.26
CA VAL A 381 26.84 -2.67 6.90
C VAL A 381 27.29 -1.28 6.50
N PHE A 382 26.97 -0.27 7.27
CA PHE A 382 27.27 1.14 7.00
C PHE A 382 28.49 1.65 7.80
N ILE A 383 29.61 1.02 7.61
CA ILE A 383 30.90 1.28 8.26
C ILE A 383 31.78 2.22 7.43
#